data_ec6d5fc79e428c699363a4da753b4d48
#
_entry.id   ec6d5fc79e428c699363a4da753b4d48
#
_cell.length_a   1.000
_cell.length_b   1.000
_cell.length_c   1.000
_cell.angle_alpha   90.00
_cell.angle_beta   90.00
_cell.angle_gamma   90.00
#
_symmetry.space_group_name_H-M   'P 1'
#
loop_
_entity.id
_entity.type
_entity.pdbx_description
1 polymer ?
#
loop_
_entity_poly.entity_id
_entity_poly.type
_entity_poly.pdbx_seq_one_letter_code
_entity_poly.pdbx_strand_id
1 'polypeptide(L)'
;MESLEKKSDKIEDKKLNCEWTFWYASRKEKDHHIPYEERLKEVFSFSTLKEFFNGFMFIKDIESIPKNNEISIFKKGYKPLWENAPESAFWFYRFYPEDDKYINKKWEQLVFALIGEQFDEPNVLGIVLSKRGRETVLELYFNYFGFNKIKNKLENKFRNILGLEYEDVLFFKENKKSCQDKSSLRNAEAYGYKKRRKFTYN
;
A
#
# COMPACT_ATOMS: atom_id res chain seq x y z
N MET A 1 37.77 37.91 7.01
CA MET A 1 36.58 37.22 7.56
C MET A 1 35.63 37.06 6.41
N GLU A 2 35.78 35.93 5.67
CA GLU A 2 34.89 35.58 4.56
C GLU A 2 33.63 34.94 5.13
N SER A 3 32.51 35.52 4.76
CA SER A 3 31.18 35.02 5.09
C SER A 3 30.93 33.68 4.41
N LEU A 4 30.84 32.63 5.20
CA LEU A 4 30.28 31.34 4.76
C LEU A 4 28.78 31.54 4.49
N GLU A 5 28.45 31.97 3.28
CA GLU A 5 27.09 31.84 2.76
C GLU A 5 26.76 30.37 2.68
N LYS A 6 25.87 29.91 3.59
CA LYS A 6 25.23 28.63 3.49
C LYS A 6 24.47 28.59 2.15
N LYS A 7 25.01 27.86 1.17
CA LYS A 7 24.22 27.37 0.05
C LYS A 7 23.10 26.52 0.65
N SER A 8 21.93 27.10 0.80
CA SER A 8 20.71 26.32 0.93
C SER A 8 20.55 25.59 -0.41
N ASP A 9 20.90 24.31 -0.42
CA ASP A 9 20.57 23.46 -1.56
C ASP A 9 19.06 23.56 -1.76
N LYS A 10 18.67 24.37 -2.74
CA LYS A 10 17.29 24.37 -3.24
C LYS A 10 17.09 22.98 -3.82
N ILE A 11 16.39 22.12 -3.07
CA ILE A 11 15.84 20.89 -3.64
C ILE A 11 15.00 21.36 -4.83
N GLU A 12 15.51 21.16 -6.04
CA GLU A 12 14.73 21.42 -7.24
C GLU A 12 13.42 20.69 -7.10
N ASP A 13 12.31 21.39 -7.36
CA ASP A 13 10.97 20.85 -7.23
C ASP A 13 10.71 19.82 -8.33
N LYS A 14 11.30 18.63 -8.15
CA LYS A 14 11.29 17.56 -9.13
C LYS A 14 9.87 17.02 -9.31
N LYS A 15 9.34 17.16 -10.51
CA LYS A 15 8.03 16.62 -10.89
C LYS A 15 8.06 15.09 -10.90
N LEU A 16 6.98 14.50 -10.44
CA LEU A 16 6.69 13.07 -10.58
C LEU A 16 6.04 12.80 -11.95
N ASN A 17 6.12 11.57 -12.44
CA ASN A 17 5.52 11.18 -13.72
C ASN A 17 3.99 11.18 -13.70
N CYS A 18 3.39 11.10 -12.51
CA CYS A 18 1.96 11.26 -12.33
C CYS A 18 1.65 11.94 -10.99
N GLU A 19 0.45 12.46 -10.87
CA GLU A 19 -0.08 12.98 -9.62
C GLU A 19 -0.63 11.83 -8.78
N TRP A 20 -0.38 11.88 -7.46
CA TRP A 20 -0.82 10.91 -6.48
C TRP A 20 -1.73 11.57 -5.45
N THR A 21 -2.62 10.79 -4.88
CA THR A 21 -3.51 11.22 -3.79
C THR A 21 -3.35 10.29 -2.60
N PHE A 22 -3.15 10.87 -1.43
CA PHE A 22 -3.11 10.16 -0.15
C PHE A 22 -4.52 10.12 0.44
N TRP A 23 -4.96 8.92 0.82
CA TRP A 23 -6.29 8.66 1.34
C TRP A 23 -6.25 8.08 2.75
N TYR A 24 -7.30 8.34 3.51
CA TYR A 24 -7.56 7.72 4.81
C TYR A 24 -8.99 7.21 4.87
N ALA A 25 -9.19 6.04 5.46
CA ALA A 25 -10.52 5.50 5.72
C ALA A 25 -10.61 4.87 7.12
N SER A 26 -11.72 5.11 7.81
CA SER A 26 -12.08 4.38 9.03
C SER A 26 -12.89 3.14 8.66
N ARG A 27 -12.54 1.99 9.28
CA ARG A 27 -13.27 0.73 9.18
C ARG A 27 -13.83 0.30 10.53
N LYS A 28 -14.01 1.26 11.47
CA LYS A 28 -14.53 0.96 12.81
C LYS A 28 -15.95 0.37 12.72
N GLU A 29 -16.26 -0.53 13.61
CA GLU A 29 -17.55 -1.24 13.63
C GLU A 29 -18.75 -0.27 13.72
N LYS A 30 -18.63 0.79 14.51
CA LYS A 30 -19.64 1.84 14.62
C LYS A 30 -19.95 2.56 13.31
N ASP A 31 -19.05 2.50 12.33
CA ASP A 31 -19.15 3.18 11.04
C ASP A 31 -19.64 2.21 9.93
N HIS A 32 -19.98 0.96 10.26
CA HIS A 32 -20.38 -0.04 9.24
C HIS A 32 -21.68 0.29 8.54
N HIS A 33 -22.53 1.12 9.13
CA HIS A 33 -23.76 1.62 8.51
C HIS A 33 -23.50 2.69 7.45
N ILE A 34 -22.30 3.29 7.43
CA ILE A 34 -21.89 4.28 6.45
C ILE A 34 -21.20 3.56 5.30
N PRO A 35 -21.59 3.79 4.03
CA PRO A 35 -20.91 3.22 2.88
C PRO A 35 -19.40 3.49 2.93
N TYR A 36 -18.58 2.53 2.47
CA TYR A 36 -17.12 2.68 2.56
C TYR A 36 -16.61 3.92 1.82
N GLU A 37 -17.21 4.25 0.67
CA GLU A 37 -16.86 5.44 -0.11
C GLU A 37 -17.04 6.74 0.68
N GLU A 38 -18.09 6.86 1.49
CA GLU A 38 -18.34 8.04 2.32
C GLU A 38 -17.37 8.18 3.50
N ARG A 39 -16.74 7.05 3.90
CA ARG A 39 -15.70 7.01 4.95
C ARG A 39 -14.30 7.31 4.42
N LEU A 40 -14.15 7.29 3.10
CA LEU A 40 -12.90 7.56 2.42
C LEU A 40 -12.66 9.06 2.34
N LYS A 41 -11.54 9.52 2.86
CA LYS A 41 -11.17 10.94 2.90
C LYS A 41 -9.87 11.15 2.14
N GLU A 42 -9.89 12.09 1.22
CA GLU A 42 -8.67 12.63 0.63
C GLU A 42 -7.93 13.44 1.69
N VAL A 43 -6.64 13.16 1.88
CA VAL A 43 -5.80 13.86 2.87
C VAL A 43 -5.02 14.95 2.18
N PHE A 44 -4.28 14.62 1.12
CA PHE A 44 -3.60 15.55 0.23
C PHE A 44 -3.26 14.88 -1.09
N SER A 45 -3.06 15.70 -2.13
CA SER A 45 -2.53 15.27 -3.43
C SER A 45 -1.18 15.92 -3.68
N PHE A 46 -0.34 15.27 -4.50
CA PHE A 46 1.00 15.74 -4.80
C PHE A 46 1.45 15.28 -6.18
N SER A 47 2.20 16.13 -6.85
CA SER A 47 2.75 15.93 -8.19
C SER A 47 4.26 16.18 -8.26
N THR A 48 4.86 16.62 -7.14
CA THR A 48 6.29 16.89 -7.02
C THR A 48 6.86 16.22 -5.75
N LEU A 49 8.17 16.01 -5.73
CA LEU A 49 8.85 15.49 -4.54
C LEU A 49 8.70 16.41 -3.33
N LYS A 50 8.72 17.73 -3.54
CA LYS A 50 8.56 18.70 -2.46
C LYS A 50 7.17 18.61 -1.83
N GLU A 51 6.11 18.56 -2.66
CA GLU A 51 4.75 18.38 -2.18
C GLU A 51 4.60 17.06 -1.41
N PHE A 52 5.18 15.97 -1.96
CA PHE A 52 5.18 14.66 -1.30
C PHE A 52 5.80 14.74 0.10
N PHE A 53 7.03 15.23 0.22
CA PHE A 53 7.71 15.28 1.52
C PHE A 53 7.00 16.22 2.49
N ASN A 54 6.50 17.36 2.02
CA ASN A 54 5.74 18.29 2.85
C ASN A 54 4.48 17.65 3.46
N GLY A 55 3.77 16.80 2.71
CA GLY A 55 2.62 16.07 3.23
C GLY A 55 3.02 14.86 4.07
N PHE A 56 3.99 14.08 3.58
CA PHE A 56 4.39 12.81 4.21
C PHE A 56 4.99 12.99 5.60
N MET A 57 5.71 14.10 5.84
CA MET A 57 6.27 14.43 7.18
C MET A 57 5.19 14.58 8.28
N PHE A 58 3.95 14.84 7.93
CA PHE A 58 2.85 14.94 8.89
C PHE A 58 2.08 13.64 9.09
N ILE A 59 2.42 12.59 8.32
CA ILE A 59 1.81 11.28 8.52
C ILE A 59 2.40 10.66 9.79
N LYS A 60 1.51 10.26 10.70
CA LYS A 60 1.90 9.59 11.94
C LYS A 60 2.51 8.22 11.65
N ASP A 61 3.38 7.79 12.55
CA ASP A 61 3.88 6.42 12.56
C ASP A 61 2.73 5.42 12.48
N ILE A 62 2.90 4.39 11.67
CA ILE A 62 1.87 3.37 11.44
C ILE A 62 1.45 2.69 12.74
N GLU A 63 2.40 2.50 13.67
CA GLU A 63 2.12 1.96 14.99
C GLU A 63 1.08 2.79 15.76
N SER A 64 1.09 4.12 15.61
CA SER A 64 0.17 5.04 16.26
C SER A 64 -1.21 5.11 15.58
N ILE A 65 -1.36 4.58 14.36
CA ILE A 65 -2.65 4.51 13.68
C ILE A 65 -3.53 3.48 14.41
N PRO A 66 -4.76 3.84 14.83
CA PRO A 66 -5.63 2.92 15.52
C PRO A 66 -6.01 1.72 14.64
N LYS A 67 -6.28 0.56 15.26
CA LYS A 67 -6.84 -0.60 14.55
C LYS A 67 -8.14 -0.24 13.82
N ASN A 68 -8.43 -0.97 12.78
CA ASN A 68 -9.57 -0.75 11.88
C ASN A 68 -9.54 0.61 11.19
N ASN A 69 -8.33 1.02 10.77
CA ASN A 69 -8.12 2.16 9.90
C ASN A 69 -7.24 1.75 8.72
N GLU A 70 -7.35 2.54 7.67
CA GLU A 70 -6.67 2.31 6.41
C GLU A 70 -6.07 3.61 5.88
N ILE A 71 -4.87 3.54 5.37
CA ILE A 71 -4.22 4.61 4.61
C ILE A 71 -3.82 4.07 3.25
N SER A 72 -3.87 4.90 2.24
CA SER A 72 -3.51 4.48 0.89
C SER A 72 -3.00 5.64 0.04
N ILE A 73 -2.23 5.31 -1.01
CA ILE A 73 -1.76 6.24 -2.02
C ILE A 73 -2.16 5.69 -3.37
N PHE A 74 -2.94 6.46 -4.12
CA PHE A 74 -3.40 6.07 -5.46
C PHE A 74 -3.08 7.16 -6.48
N LYS A 75 -2.87 6.77 -7.73
CA LYS A 75 -2.81 7.71 -8.86
C LYS A 75 -4.07 8.57 -8.87
N LYS A 76 -3.92 9.86 -9.14
CA LYS A 76 -5.05 10.77 -9.30
C LYS A 76 -6.04 10.21 -10.32
N GLY A 77 -7.33 10.31 -10.00
CA GLY A 77 -8.41 9.71 -10.78
C GLY A 77 -8.79 8.29 -10.37
N TYR A 78 -7.99 7.63 -9.52
CA TYR A 78 -8.34 6.34 -8.93
C TYR A 78 -8.60 6.52 -7.43
N LYS A 79 -9.76 6.04 -6.98
CA LYS A 79 -10.05 5.88 -5.55
C LYS A 79 -9.70 4.47 -5.12
N PRO A 80 -9.35 4.23 -3.84
CA PRO A 80 -9.11 2.89 -3.30
C PRO A 80 -10.44 2.09 -3.14
N LEU A 81 -11.15 1.92 -4.24
CA LEU A 81 -12.43 1.22 -4.35
C LEU A 81 -12.33 0.15 -5.44
N TRP A 82 -12.79 -1.06 -5.16
CA TRP A 82 -12.74 -2.16 -6.13
C TRP A 82 -13.60 -1.87 -7.36
N GLU A 83 -14.73 -1.20 -7.13
CA GLU A 83 -15.73 -0.86 -8.15
C GLU A 83 -15.18 0.16 -9.16
N ASN A 84 -14.24 1.00 -8.76
CA ASN A 84 -13.65 2.04 -9.65
C ASN A 84 -12.62 1.46 -10.63
N ALA A 85 -12.13 0.26 -10.38
CA ALA A 85 -11.14 -0.39 -11.23
C ALA A 85 -11.39 -1.92 -11.28
N PRO A 86 -12.49 -2.38 -11.87
CA PRO A 86 -12.88 -3.80 -11.87
C PRO A 86 -11.90 -4.72 -12.60
N GLU A 87 -11.17 -4.20 -13.58
CA GLU A 87 -10.13 -4.93 -14.34
C GLU A 87 -8.76 -4.92 -13.63
N SER A 88 -8.72 -4.42 -12.40
CA SER A 88 -7.51 -4.40 -11.57
C SER A 88 -7.45 -5.62 -10.67
N ALA A 89 -6.25 -5.83 -10.14
CA ALA A 89 -5.96 -6.84 -9.13
C ALA A 89 -4.99 -6.26 -8.12
N PHE A 90 -4.76 -7.00 -7.06
CA PHE A 90 -3.76 -6.62 -6.08
C PHE A 90 -3.03 -7.83 -5.52
N TRP A 91 -1.74 -7.62 -5.24
CA TRP A 91 -0.93 -8.46 -4.37
C TRP A 91 -1.07 -7.95 -2.95
N PHE A 92 -1.10 -8.85 -1.94
CA PHE A 92 -1.06 -8.43 -0.56
C PHE A 92 -0.26 -9.39 0.32
N TYR A 93 0.33 -8.81 1.37
CA TYR A 93 1.04 -9.53 2.42
C TYR A 93 0.43 -9.20 3.79
N ARG A 94 0.38 -10.21 4.66
CA ARG A 94 -0.25 -10.12 5.98
C ARG A 94 0.82 -10.16 7.05
N PHE A 95 0.95 -9.08 7.81
CA PHE A 95 1.78 -9.00 9.00
C PHE A 95 0.94 -9.34 10.22
N TYR A 96 1.47 -10.24 11.05
CA TYR A 96 0.87 -10.59 12.33
C TYR A 96 1.47 -9.73 13.45
N PRO A 97 0.86 -9.68 14.66
CA PRO A 97 1.29 -8.78 15.73
C PRO A 97 2.77 -8.89 16.12
N GLU A 98 3.34 -10.06 15.99
CA GLU A 98 4.77 -10.30 16.23
C GLU A 98 5.70 -9.59 15.24
N ASP A 99 5.17 -9.26 14.06
CA ASP A 99 5.89 -8.59 12.99
C ASP A 99 5.62 -7.07 12.96
N ASP A 100 4.69 -6.55 13.76
CA ASP A 100 4.24 -5.14 13.74
C ASP A 100 5.38 -4.14 13.96
N LYS A 101 6.42 -4.53 14.71
CA LYS A 101 7.62 -3.69 14.93
C LYS A 101 8.37 -3.29 13.65
N TYR A 102 8.13 -3.99 12.55
CA TYR A 102 8.75 -3.68 11.27
C TYR A 102 7.82 -2.91 10.33
N ILE A 103 6.55 -2.72 10.72
CA ILE A 103 5.52 -2.23 9.78
C ILE A 103 5.79 -0.80 9.29
N ASN A 104 6.30 0.10 10.15
CA ASN A 104 6.70 1.44 9.74
C ASN A 104 7.71 1.38 8.60
N LYS A 105 8.79 0.62 8.79
CA LYS A 105 9.85 0.47 7.78
C LYS A 105 9.32 -0.16 6.48
N LYS A 106 8.45 -1.17 6.58
CA LYS A 106 7.88 -1.83 5.39
C LYS A 106 6.94 -0.92 4.61
N TRP A 107 6.15 -0.12 5.33
CA TRP A 107 5.31 0.91 4.71
C TRP A 107 6.15 1.98 4.01
N GLU A 108 7.15 2.54 4.66
CA GLU A 108 8.07 3.52 4.07
C GLU A 108 8.77 2.97 2.82
N GLN A 109 9.30 1.74 2.89
CA GLN A 109 9.90 1.08 1.73
C GLN A 109 8.92 1.00 0.56
N LEU A 110 7.65 0.65 0.83
CA LEU A 110 6.63 0.53 -0.19
C LEU A 110 6.25 1.91 -0.78
N VAL A 111 6.11 2.94 0.06
CA VAL A 111 5.83 4.31 -0.36
C VAL A 111 6.97 4.85 -1.23
N PHE A 112 8.22 4.74 -0.77
CA PHE A 112 9.36 5.22 -1.55
C PHE A 112 9.56 4.44 -2.85
N ALA A 113 9.26 3.14 -2.86
CA ALA A 113 9.28 2.35 -4.08
C ALA A 113 8.20 2.80 -5.08
N LEU A 114 7.01 3.18 -4.58
CA LEU A 114 5.93 3.69 -5.42
C LEU A 114 6.31 5.04 -6.04
N ILE A 115 6.73 6.01 -5.21
CA ILE A 115 7.07 7.37 -5.65
C ILE A 115 8.35 7.38 -6.50
N GLY A 116 9.33 6.53 -6.16
CA GLY A 116 10.57 6.33 -6.93
C GLY A 116 10.43 5.39 -8.13
N GLU A 117 9.22 4.98 -8.49
CA GLU A 117 8.91 4.14 -9.67
C GLU A 117 9.67 2.81 -9.74
N GLN A 118 10.07 2.26 -8.59
CA GLN A 118 10.86 1.02 -8.52
C GLN A 118 10.09 -0.23 -9.00
N PHE A 119 8.78 -0.15 -9.13
CA PHE A 119 7.98 -1.21 -9.73
C PHE A 119 8.25 -1.34 -11.24
N ASP A 120 8.72 -0.26 -11.89
CA ASP A 120 9.02 -0.24 -13.33
C ASP A 120 7.84 -0.80 -14.14
N GLU A 121 6.62 -0.37 -13.77
CA GLU A 121 5.36 -0.84 -14.37
C GLU A 121 4.30 0.27 -14.34
N PRO A 122 3.93 0.84 -15.52
CA PRO A 122 2.97 1.94 -15.58
C PRO A 122 1.56 1.56 -15.12
N ASN A 123 1.27 0.26 -15.09
CA ASN A 123 -0.04 -0.26 -14.67
C ASN A 123 -0.23 -0.27 -13.15
N VAL A 124 0.78 0.04 -12.34
CA VAL A 124 0.61 0.21 -10.89
C VAL A 124 -0.33 1.39 -10.62
N LEU A 125 -1.36 1.15 -9.83
CA LEU A 125 -2.40 2.14 -9.48
C LEU A 125 -2.18 2.76 -8.11
N GLY A 126 -1.68 1.98 -7.14
CA GLY A 126 -1.50 2.46 -5.78
C GLY A 126 -1.15 1.37 -4.79
N ILE A 127 -1.05 1.79 -3.55
CA ILE A 127 -0.74 0.93 -2.40
C ILE A 127 -1.71 1.21 -1.25
N VAL A 128 -1.95 0.19 -0.45
CA VAL A 128 -2.82 0.29 0.74
C VAL A 128 -2.11 -0.32 1.94
N LEU A 129 -2.23 0.33 3.10
CA LEU A 129 -1.98 -0.25 4.41
C LEU A 129 -3.30 -0.30 5.16
N SER A 130 -3.75 -1.49 5.50
CA SER A 130 -4.97 -1.74 6.26
C SER A 130 -4.63 -2.34 7.62
N LYS A 131 -4.77 -1.55 8.69
CA LYS A 131 -4.54 -1.98 10.06
C LYS A 131 -5.82 -2.61 10.62
N ARG A 132 -5.85 -3.94 10.69
CA ARG A 132 -7.03 -4.73 11.11
C ARG A 132 -6.92 -5.13 12.58
N GLY A 133 -7.96 -5.77 13.12
CA GLY A 133 -7.98 -6.18 14.52
C GLY A 133 -6.85 -7.14 14.91
N ARG A 134 -6.50 -8.09 14.04
CA ARG A 134 -5.54 -9.17 14.30
C ARG A 134 -4.30 -9.17 13.40
N GLU A 135 -4.23 -8.28 12.42
CA GLU A 135 -3.18 -8.24 11.42
C GLU A 135 -3.11 -6.87 10.77
N THR A 136 -1.96 -6.56 10.18
CA THR A 136 -1.78 -5.42 9.28
C THR A 136 -1.54 -5.97 7.87
N VAL A 137 -2.19 -5.40 6.87
CA VAL A 137 -2.10 -5.85 5.48
C VAL A 137 -1.51 -4.75 4.63
N LEU A 138 -0.48 -5.06 3.86
CA LEU A 138 0.05 -4.21 2.79
C LEU A 138 -0.43 -4.74 1.45
N GLU A 139 -0.95 -3.85 0.61
CA GLU A 139 -1.53 -4.21 -0.69
C GLU A 139 -0.89 -3.37 -1.80
N LEU A 140 -0.64 -3.97 -2.97
CA LEU A 140 -0.16 -3.33 -4.19
C LEU A 140 -1.22 -3.51 -5.28
N TYR A 141 -1.87 -2.43 -5.69
CA TYR A 141 -2.92 -2.41 -6.72
C TYR A 141 -2.36 -2.11 -8.10
N PHE A 142 -2.85 -2.80 -9.12
CA PHE A 142 -2.45 -2.61 -10.51
C PHE A 142 -3.53 -3.04 -11.52
N ASN A 143 -3.53 -2.44 -12.71
CA ASN A 143 -4.35 -2.90 -13.82
C ASN A 143 -3.83 -4.26 -14.29
N TYR A 144 -4.68 -5.28 -14.27
CA TYR A 144 -4.27 -6.66 -14.50
C TYR A 144 -4.63 -7.16 -15.90
N PHE A 145 -5.85 -6.90 -16.36
CA PHE A 145 -6.38 -7.34 -17.67
C PHE A 145 -6.17 -8.84 -17.99
N GLY A 146 -5.94 -9.68 -16.99
CA GLY A 146 -5.67 -11.10 -17.17
C GLY A 146 -4.23 -11.46 -17.58
N PHE A 147 -3.30 -10.50 -17.66
CA PHE A 147 -1.93 -10.76 -18.12
C PHE A 147 -0.99 -11.26 -17.02
N ASN A 148 -0.71 -12.56 -17.02
CA ASN A 148 0.19 -13.19 -16.06
C ASN A 148 1.60 -12.59 -16.03
N LYS A 149 2.09 -12.03 -17.14
CA LYS A 149 3.41 -11.37 -17.20
C LYS A 149 3.50 -10.20 -16.21
N ILE A 150 2.48 -9.34 -16.17
CA ILE A 150 2.40 -8.19 -15.25
C ILE A 150 2.26 -8.70 -13.82
N LYS A 151 1.37 -9.67 -13.59
CA LYS A 151 1.15 -10.31 -12.30
C LYS A 151 2.48 -10.82 -11.70
N ASN A 152 3.23 -11.63 -12.46
CA ASN A 152 4.48 -12.24 -11.98
C ASN A 152 5.61 -11.20 -11.81
N LYS A 153 5.69 -10.19 -12.69
CA LYS A 153 6.65 -9.09 -12.55
C LYS A 153 6.42 -8.36 -11.24
N LEU A 154 5.17 -8.01 -10.95
CA LEU A 154 4.82 -7.25 -9.76
C LEU A 154 4.89 -8.09 -8.48
N GLU A 155 4.65 -9.40 -8.54
CA GLU A 155 4.92 -10.30 -7.42
C GLU A 155 6.37 -10.20 -6.98
N ASN A 156 7.30 -10.43 -7.92
CA ASN A 156 8.74 -10.40 -7.63
C ASN A 156 9.19 -9.03 -7.10
N LYS A 157 8.72 -7.93 -7.70
CA LYS A 157 9.05 -6.58 -7.25
C LYS A 157 8.53 -6.31 -5.84
N PHE A 158 7.27 -6.68 -5.56
CA PHE A 158 6.66 -6.49 -4.25
C PHE A 158 7.37 -7.31 -3.16
N ARG A 159 7.73 -8.58 -3.45
CA ARG A 159 8.55 -9.41 -2.56
C ARG A 159 9.89 -8.74 -2.25
N ASN A 160 10.61 -8.31 -3.28
CA ASN A 160 11.92 -7.68 -3.12
C ASN A 160 11.86 -6.39 -2.30
N ILE A 161 10.89 -5.51 -2.56
CA ILE A 161 10.69 -4.25 -1.84
C ILE A 161 10.40 -4.52 -0.36
N LEU A 162 9.56 -5.50 -0.07
CA LEU A 162 9.22 -5.87 1.31
C LEU A 162 10.27 -6.78 1.95
N GLY A 163 11.30 -7.24 1.22
CA GLY A 163 12.30 -8.19 1.71
C GLY A 163 11.67 -9.48 2.19
N LEU A 164 10.71 -10.01 1.41
CA LEU A 164 10.05 -11.28 1.70
C LEU A 164 10.85 -12.43 1.11
N GLU A 165 10.99 -13.51 1.87
CA GLU A 165 11.60 -14.74 1.42
C GLU A 165 10.61 -15.57 0.57
N TYR A 166 11.12 -16.57 -0.12
CA TYR A 166 10.29 -17.44 -0.98
C TYR A 166 9.22 -18.21 -0.18
N GLU A 167 9.50 -18.50 1.08
CA GLU A 167 8.60 -19.18 2.01
C GLU A 167 7.47 -18.29 2.52
N ASP A 168 7.61 -16.98 2.41
CA ASP A 168 6.56 -16.05 2.80
C ASP A 168 5.36 -16.17 1.88
N VAL A 169 4.18 -16.32 2.45
CA VAL A 169 2.95 -16.48 1.67
C VAL A 169 2.41 -15.13 1.25
N LEU A 170 2.53 -14.84 -0.04
CA LEU A 170 1.92 -13.69 -0.68
C LEU A 170 0.56 -14.08 -1.26
N PHE A 171 -0.37 -13.17 -1.28
CA PHE A 171 -1.73 -13.43 -1.77
C PHE A 171 -2.04 -12.53 -2.96
N PHE A 172 -2.79 -13.08 -3.91
CA PHE A 172 -3.28 -12.37 -5.09
C PHE A 172 -4.81 -12.39 -5.15
N LYS A 173 -5.41 -11.27 -5.53
CA LYS A 173 -6.85 -11.21 -5.75
C LYS A 173 -7.23 -10.18 -6.81
N GLU A 174 -8.20 -10.53 -7.64
CA GLU A 174 -8.81 -9.63 -8.61
C GLU A 174 -9.91 -8.79 -7.95
N ASN A 175 -10.01 -7.50 -8.31
CA ASN A 175 -11.07 -6.62 -7.80
C ASN A 175 -12.46 -7.15 -8.10
N LYS A 176 -12.66 -7.75 -9.26
CA LYS A 176 -13.92 -8.40 -9.63
C LYS A 176 -14.36 -9.45 -8.63
N LYS A 177 -13.43 -10.28 -8.14
CA LYS A 177 -13.71 -11.27 -7.08
C LYS A 177 -14.02 -10.59 -5.75
N SER A 178 -13.34 -9.46 -5.44
CA SER A 178 -13.61 -8.69 -4.23
C SER A 178 -14.99 -8.03 -4.24
N CYS A 179 -15.44 -7.54 -5.39
CA CYS A 179 -16.80 -7.02 -5.58
C CYS A 179 -17.86 -8.11 -5.38
N GLN A 180 -17.61 -9.36 -5.83
CA GLN A 180 -18.52 -10.48 -5.71
C GLN A 180 -18.66 -10.97 -4.27
N ASP A 181 -17.55 -11.18 -3.57
CA ASP A 181 -17.55 -11.75 -2.21
C ASP A 181 -17.49 -10.70 -1.09
N LYS A 182 -17.50 -9.40 -1.46
CA LYS A 182 -17.45 -8.25 -0.52
C LYS A 182 -16.29 -8.31 0.46
N SER A 183 -15.13 -8.79 -0.01
CA SER A 183 -13.95 -8.95 0.83
C SER A 183 -12.66 -8.76 0.05
N SER A 184 -11.65 -8.10 0.62
CA SER A 184 -10.30 -8.06 0.05
C SER A 184 -9.49 -9.33 0.32
N LEU A 185 -9.81 -10.11 1.36
CA LEU A 185 -8.98 -11.26 1.75
C LEU A 185 -9.58 -12.63 1.46
N ARG A 186 -10.92 -12.74 1.46
CA ARG A 186 -11.61 -14.02 1.24
C ARG A 186 -11.33 -14.51 -0.18
N ASN A 187 -11.16 -15.82 -0.35
CA ASN A 187 -10.95 -16.46 -1.66
C ASN A 187 -9.75 -15.91 -2.48
N ALA A 188 -8.75 -15.33 -1.81
CA ALA A 188 -7.51 -14.93 -2.46
C ALA A 188 -6.65 -16.15 -2.79
N GLU A 189 -5.92 -16.10 -3.90
CA GLU A 189 -4.95 -17.11 -4.30
C GLU A 189 -3.66 -16.94 -3.49
N ALA A 190 -3.13 -18.03 -2.90
CA ALA A 190 -1.93 -18.01 -2.09
C ALA A 190 -0.71 -18.47 -2.90
N TYR A 191 0.40 -17.73 -2.81
CA TYR A 191 1.67 -17.97 -3.49
C TYR A 191 2.81 -18.04 -2.46
N GLY A 192 3.60 -19.09 -2.49
CA GLY A 192 4.70 -19.37 -1.56
C GLY A 192 4.50 -20.68 -0.79
N TYR A 193 5.56 -21.17 -0.15
CA TYR A 193 5.53 -22.40 0.62
C TYR A 193 5.22 -22.12 2.09
N LYS A 194 4.07 -22.58 2.59
CA LYS A 194 3.83 -22.64 4.04
C LYS A 194 4.85 -23.59 4.69
N LYS A 195 5.92 -23.07 5.30
CA LYS A 195 6.56 -23.79 6.40
C LYS A 195 5.48 -23.98 7.48
N ARG A 196 5.09 -25.23 7.78
CA ARG A 196 4.25 -25.54 8.95
C ARG A 196 5.01 -25.02 10.17
N ARG A 197 4.59 -23.87 10.74
CA ARG A 197 5.03 -23.44 12.07
C ARG A 197 4.61 -24.56 13.01
N LYS A 198 5.57 -25.32 13.57
CA LYS A 198 5.34 -26.22 14.69
C LYS A 198 5.00 -25.32 15.88
N PHE A 199 3.73 -25.24 16.24
CA PHE A 199 3.34 -24.73 17.54
C PHE A 199 3.81 -25.77 18.57
N THR A 200 4.90 -25.52 19.26
CA THR A 200 5.25 -26.19 20.50
C THR A 200 4.44 -25.49 21.59
N TYR A 201 3.36 -26.14 22.01
CA TYR A 201 2.74 -25.80 23.28
C TYR A 201 3.69 -26.26 24.38
N ASN A 202 4.23 -25.32 25.14
CA ASN A 202 4.78 -25.56 26.48
C ASN A 202 3.70 -25.17 27.50
#